data_a9172da9299577ef92003481492a3493
#
_entry.id   a9172da9299577ef92003481492a3493
#
_cell.length_a   1.000
_cell.length_b   1.000
_cell.length_c   1.000
_cell.angle_alpha   90.00
_cell.angle_beta   90.00
_cell.angle_gamma   90.00
#
_symmetry.space_group_name_H-M   'P 1'
#
loop_
_entity.id
_entity.type
_entity.pdbx_description
1 polymer ?
#
loop_
_entity_poly.entity_id
_entity_poly.type
_entity_poly.pdbx_seq_one_letter_code
_entity_poly.pdbx_strand_id
1 'polypeptide(L)'
;MVISVANPIYDSVFKYLMEDERVARTILSALLKREVVEVEMRKHEYTNGRHDNISMFRIDFGAKVRQDDGSVKLVLIELQKTWLETETLRFRQYLGTQYADPANIIKDDNSNGYGLPMIAIYLLGHRVGNIDEPVLYVNHGYHNYDGQEVTKGVPDPFVESLVHDGIIVQIPLLHGRINNRLVKVLSVFDQTNKDSFNRQMLKIDEDVYGGDIEMKHILHRLFTAACDAKLRQDMNVEDEFFSAIENRDAAIKNRDKRIAEQDAQIEQNKAQLEQNKAQLEQKDAQLGQKAAQLEQKDAQLEQKDKALVASAKAMKVAGMSIEHISAITGLPIGDIEAL
;
A
#
# COMPACT_ATOMS: atom_id res chain seq x y z
N MET A 1 14.06 -0.71 37.53
CA MET A 1 15.42 -0.95 37.01
C MET A 1 15.33 -1.15 35.51
N VAL A 2 16.16 -0.43 34.73
CA VAL A 2 16.18 -0.61 33.28
C VAL A 2 17.03 -1.82 32.91
N ILE A 3 16.47 -2.76 32.19
CA ILE A 3 17.12 -3.98 31.69
C ILE A 3 17.18 -3.95 30.17
N SER A 4 18.21 -4.57 29.60
CA SER A 4 18.33 -4.81 28.15
C SER A 4 17.85 -6.22 27.84
N VAL A 5 16.88 -6.34 26.94
CA VAL A 5 16.28 -7.62 26.54
C VAL A 5 16.32 -7.76 25.01
N ALA A 6 16.27 -8.99 24.51
CA ALA A 6 16.18 -9.22 23.07
C ALA A 6 14.87 -8.66 22.51
N ASN A 7 14.94 -8.06 21.35
CA ASN A 7 13.80 -7.46 20.71
C ASN A 7 12.89 -8.53 20.06
N PRO A 8 11.64 -8.72 20.55
CA PRO A 8 10.76 -9.78 20.04
C PRO A 8 10.18 -9.49 18.64
N ILE A 9 10.60 -8.41 18.00
CA ILE A 9 10.28 -8.22 16.57
C ILE A 9 11.07 -9.17 15.66
N TYR A 10 12.22 -9.69 16.11
CA TYR A 10 12.96 -10.72 15.39
C TYR A 10 12.24 -12.05 15.44
N ASP A 11 12.17 -12.77 14.33
CA ASP A 11 11.45 -14.03 14.21
C ASP A 11 12.01 -15.11 15.11
N SER A 12 13.33 -15.19 15.20
CA SER A 12 14.05 -16.10 16.10
C SER A 12 13.71 -15.85 17.56
N VAL A 13 13.69 -14.59 18.00
CA VAL A 13 13.35 -14.20 19.38
C VAL A 13 11.87 -14.43 19.64
N PHE A 14 11.00 -14.07 18.69
CA PHE A 14 9.55 -14.27 18.83
C PHE A 14 9.21 -15.77 18.95
N LYS A 15 9.80 -16.61 18.11
CA LYS A 15 9.67 -18.06 18.19
C LYS A 15 10.11 -18.58 19.56
N TYR A 16 11.31 -18.20 19.99
CA TYR A 16 11.84 -18.58 21.31
C TYR A 16 10.91 -18.14 22.46
N LEU A 17 10.31 -16.95 22.34
CA LEU A 17 9.37 -16.44 23.30
C LEU A 17 8.09 -17.29 23.36
N MET A 18 7.50 -17.60 22.21
CA MET A 18 6.24 -18.33 22.06
C MET A 18 6.37 -19.86 22.27
N GLU A 19 7.58 -20.43 22.24
CA GLU A 19 7.85 -21.82 22.60
C GLU A 19 7.65 -22.08 24.11
N ASP A 20 7.65 -21.04 24.93
CA ASP A 20 7.30 -21.13 26.35
C ASP A 20 5.77 -21.11 26.50
N GLU A 21 5.18 -22.23 26.91
CA GLU A 21 3.71 -22.38 27.05
C GLU A 21 3.08 -21.32 27.96
N ARG A 22 3.76 -20.96 29.05
CA ARG A 22 3.27 -19.96 30.00
C ARG A 22 3.24 -18.56 29.37
N VAL A 23 4.28 -18.23 28.61
CA VAL A 23 4.35 -16.97 27.85
C VAL A 23 3.27 -16.95 26.76
N ALA A 24 3.17 -18.00 25.96
CA ALA A 24 2.16 -18.12 24.90
C ALA A 24 0.75 -17.95 25.48
N ARG A 25 0.42 -18.66 26.58
CA ARG A 25 -0.87 -18.52 27.27
C ARG A 25 -1.12 -17.09 27.73
N THR A 26 -0.10 -16.43 28.30
CA THR A 26 -0.24 -15.06 28.78
C THR A 26 -0.53 -14.09 27.64
N ILE A 27 0.23 -14.16 26.55
CA ILE A 27 0.06 -13.28 25.39
C ILE A 27 -1.29 -13.56 24.72
N LEU A 28 -1.62 -14.83 24.46
CA LEU A 28 -2.88 -15.20 23.81
C LEU A 28 -4.08 -14.84 24.67
N SER A 29 -4.02 -15.07 26.00
CA SER A 29 -5.11 -14.67 26.90
C SER A 29 -5.35 -13.16 26.90
N ALA A 30 -4.29 -12.36 26.84
CA ALA A 30 -4.41 -10.91 26.76
C ALA A 30 -5.03 -10.46 25.43
N LEU A 31 -4.61 -11.05 24.30
CA LEU A 31 -5.12 -10.76 22.94
C LEU A 31 -6.58 -11.18 22.79
N LEU A 32 -6.94 -12.37 23.26
CA LEU A 32 -8.31 -12.91 23.18
C LEU A 32 -9.25 -12.27 24.19
N LYS A 33 -8.72 -11.54 25.21
CA LYS A 33 -9.49 -11.06 26.38
C LYS A 33 -10.24 -12.19 27.10
N ARG A 34 -9.75 -13.40 27.01
CA ARG A 34 -10.28 -14.62 27.60
C ARG A 34 -9.14 -15.48 28.13
N GLU A 35 -9.43 -16.31 29.12
CA GLU A 35 -8.44 -17.22 29.67
C GLU A 35 -8.11 -18.35 28.68
N VAL A 36 -6.87 -18.45 28.28
CA VAL A 36 -6.30 -19.61 27.57
C VAL A 36 -5.83 -20.59 28.67
N VAL A 37 -6.54 -21.68 28.82
CA VAL A 37 -6.28 -22.69 29.86
C VAL A 37 -5.10 -23.57 29.49
N GLU A 38 -5.03 -23.95 28.23
CA GLU A 38 -4.01 -24.83 27.68
C GLU A 38 -3.70 -24.39 26.25
N VAL A 39 -2.44 -24.48 25.86
CA VAL A 39 -1.99 -24.18 24.49
C VAL A 39 -1.01 -25.24 24.02
N GLU A 40 -1.23 -25.73 22.82
CA GLU A 40 -0.34 -26.66 22.13
C GLU A 40 0.15 -26.02 20.84
N MET A 41 1.46 -25.86 20.70
CA MET A 41 2.06 -25.38 19.46
C MET A 41 2.00 -26.53 18.42
N ARG A 42 1.33 -26.27 17.30
CA ARG A 42 1.27 -27.22 16.19
C ARG A 42 2.49 -27.07 15.30
N LYS A 43 3.19 -28.18 15.08
CA LYS A 43 4.34 -28.21 14.17
C LYS A 43 3.82 -28.44 12.74
N HIS A 44 3.57 -27.37 12.00
CA HIS A 44 3.43 -27.45 10.56
C HIS A 44 4.72 -26.94 9.91
N GLU A 45 5.62 -27.86 9.61
CA GLU A 45 6.76 -27.61 8.73
C GLU A 45 6.26 -27.59 7.27
N TYR A 46 5.76 -26.45 6.82
CA TYR A 46 5.72 -26.18 5.38
C TYR A 46 7.06 -25.64 4.94
N THR A 47 7.96 -26.55 4.56
CA THR A 47 9.19 -26.26 3.86
C THR A 47 8.87 -25.86 2.42
N ASN A 48 8.48 -24.62 2.18
CA ASN A 48 8.58 -24.02 0.87
C ASN A 48 9.88 -23.23 0.78
N GLY A 49 10.71 -23.63 -0.16
CA GLY A 49 11.95 -23.09 -0.70
C GLY A 49 12.76 -22.09 0.14
N ARG A 50 14.04 -22.33 0.23
CA ARG A 50 15.09 -21.70 1.07
C ARG A 50 15.18 -20.16 1.10
N HIS A 51 14.31 -19.41 0.44
CA HIS A 51 14.38 -17.95 0.38
C HIS A 51 13.12 -17.20 0.87
N ASP A 52 12.00 -17.91 1.14
CA ASP A 52 10.73 -17.24 1.46
C ASP A 52 10.43 -17.11 2.96
N ASN A 53 11.26 -17.66 3.85
CA ASN A 53 10.92 -17.81 5.26
C ASN A 53 11.32 -16.65 6.20
N ILE A 54 12.00 -15.63 5.70
CA ILE A 54 12.57 -14.57 6.57
C ILE A 54 11.62 -13.35 6.70
N SER A 55 10.65 -13.19 5.81
CA SER A 55 9.77 -12.00 5.80
C SER A 55 8.49 -12.14 6.63
N MET A 56 8.11 -13.35 6.99
CA MET A 56 6.90 -13.60 7.74
C MET A 56 7.06 -14.80 8.67
N PHE A 57 6.77 -14.57 9.94
CA PHE A 57 6.76 -15.62 10.95
C PHE A 57 5.32 -16.07 11.22
N ARG A 58 5.14 -17.38 11.37
CA ARG A 58 3.86 -18.03 11.62
C ARG A 58 3.98 -19.07 12.71
N ILE A 59 3.05 -19.08 13.63
CA ILE A 59 2.85 -20.15 14.62
C ILE A 59 1.37 -20.49 14.70
N ASP A 60 1.06 -21.77 14.63
CA ASP A 60 -0.28 -22.28 14.81
C ASP A 60 -0.40 -22.89 16.21
N PHE A 61 -1.46 -22.56 16.90
CA PHE A 61 -1.77 -23.11 18.22
C PHE A 61 -3.14 -23.79 18.22
N GLY A 62 -3.21 -24.98 18.79
CA GLY A 62 -4.45 -25.50 19.36
C GLY A 62 -4.58 -24.95 20.76
N ALA A 63 -5.60 -24.15 21.04
CA ALA A 63 -5.80 -23.52 22.34
C ALA A 63 -7.15 -23.91 22.95
N LYS A 64 -7.13 -24.29 24.23
CA LYS A 64 -8.36 -24.43 25.01
C LYS A 64 -8.67 -23.10 25.66
N VAL A 65 -9.74 -22.45 25.20
CA VAL A 65 -10.15 -21.11 25.60
C VAL A 65 -11.42 -21.20 26.45
N ARG A 66 -11.38 -20.59 27.65
CA ARG A 66 -12.57 -20.50 28.53
C ARG A 66 -13.56 -19.51 27.94
N GLN A 67 -14.82 -19.95 27.84
CA GLN A 67 -15.92 -19.11 27.36
C GLN A 67 -16.59 -18.37 28.54
N ASP A 68 -17.47 -17.43 28.23
CA ASP A 68 -18.17 -16.61 29.22
C ASP A 68 -19.14 -17.43 30.08
N ASP A 69 -19.65 -18.56 29.57
CA ASP A 69 -20.47 -19.51 30.30
C ASP A 69 -19.67 -20.51 31.17
N GLY A 70 -18.33 -20.34 31.22
CA GLY A 70 -17.41 -21.21 31.95
C GLY A 70 -17.00 -22.49 31.20
N SER A 71 -17.60 -22.79 30.06
CA SER A 71 -17.19 -23.92 29.21
C SER A 71 -15.80 -23.68 28.62
N VAL A 72 -15.17 -24.71 28.13
CA VAL A 72 -13.87 -24.65 27.47
C VAL A 72 -14.00 -25.16 26.03
N LYS A 73 -13.62 -24.31 25.05
CA LYS A 73 -13.64 -24.66 23.64
C LYS A 73 -12.22 -24.79 23.11
N LEU A 74 -12.00 -25.78 22.24
CA LEU A 74 -10.79 -25.86 21.44
C LEU A 74 -10.90 -24.90 20.26
N VAL A 75 -9.93 -24.03 20.09
CA VAL A 75 -9.87 -23.02 19.05
C VAL A 75 -8.51 -23.11 18.37
N LEU A 76 -8.51 -23.04 17.06
CA LEU A 76 -7.29 -22.87 16.29
C LEU A 76 -6.90 -21.40 16.29
N ILE A 77 -5.67 -21.09 16.69
CA ILE A 77 -5.12 -19.74 16.67
C ILE A 77 -4.00 -19.72 15.67
N GLU A 78 -4.18 -18.95 14.62
CA GLU A 78 -3.18 -18.64 13.62
C GLU A 78 -2.50 -17.32 13.99
N LEU A 79 -1.24 -17.37 14.41
CA LEU A 79 -0.48 -16.18 14.79
C LEU A 79 0.55 -15.88 13.71
N GLN A 80 0.41 -14.73 13.08
CA GLN A 80 1.26 -14.28 11.99
C GLN A 80 1.89 -12.93 12.32
N LYS A 81 3.16 -12.78 11.97
CA LYS A 81 3.91 -11.53 12.15
C LYS A 81 4.59 -11.14 10.84
N THR A 82 4.48 -9.89 10.43
CA THR A 82 5.17 -9.37 9.26
C THR A 82 5.53 -7.90 9.42
N TRP A 83 6.60 -7.49 8.73
CA TRP A 83 7.05 -6.11 8.60
C TRP A 83 6.61 -5.49 7.26
N LEU A 84 6.22 -6.32 6.28
CA LEU A 84 5.96 -5.90 4.91
C LEU A 84 4.46 -5.74 4.67
N GLU A 85 4.08 -4.61 4.07
CA GLU A 85 2.70 -4.35 3.63
C GLU A 85 2.25 -5.29 2.49
N THR A 86 3.22 -5.90 1.79
CA THR A 86 2.96 -6.70 0.57
C THR A 86 2.58 -8.16 0.84
N GLU A 87 2.59 -8.61 2.11
CA GLU A 87 2.46 -10.03 2.46
C GLU A 87 0.99 -10.51 2.60
N THR A 88 0.00 -9.69 2.28
CA THR A 88 -1.44 -10.00 2.44
C THR A 88 -1.86 -11.29 1.73
N LEU A 89 -1.30 -11.58 0.53
CA LEU A 89 -1.64 -12.82 -0.20
C LEU A 89 -1.13 -14.06 0.52
N ARG A 90 0.02 -13.98 1.18
CA ARG A 90 0.56 -15.08 1.98
C ARG A 90 -0.32 -15.38 3.19
N PHE A 91 -0.81 -14.35 3.89
CA PHE A 91 -1.77 -14.53 4.98
C PHE A 91 -2.99 -15.33 4.51
N ARG A 92 -3.55 -14.98 3.36
CA ARG A 92 -4.69 -15.69 2.78
C ARG A 92 -4.36 -17.14 2.41
N GLN A 93 -3.17 -17.41 1.88
CA GLN A 93 -2.74 -18.76 1.53
C GLN A 93 -2.64 -19.64 2.79
N TYR A 94 -2.09 -19.10 3.88
CA TYR A 94 -2.00 -19.84 5.13
C TYR A 94 -3.35 -20.12 5.75
N LEU A 95 -4.26 -19.14 5.80
CA LEU A 95 -5.64 -19.37 6.22
C LEU A 95 -6.31 -20.44 5.35
N GLY A 96 -6.16 -20.39 4.03
CA GLY A 96 -6.66 -21.40 3.11
C GLY A 96 -6.11 -22.81 3.42
N THR A 97 -4.83 -22.91 3.79
CA THR A 97 -4.25 -24.18 4.20
C THR A 97 -4.88 -24.70 5.49
N GLN A 98 -5.11 -23.83 6.49
CA GLN A 98 -5.78 -24.23 7.74
C GLN A 98 -7.21 -24.69 7.53
N TYR A 99 -7.96 -24.01 6.67
CA TYR A 99 -9.31 -24.43 6.29
C TYR A 99 -9.34 -25.79 5.57
N ALA A 100 -8.30 -26.09 4.80
CA ALA A 100 -8.21 -27.34 4.04
C ALA A 100 -7.59 -28.50 4.83
N ASP A 101 -7.01 -28.26 6.02
CA ASP A 101 -6.33 -29.28 6.79
C ASP A 101 -7.32 -30.23 7.48
N PRO A 102 -7.32 -31.55 7.13
CA PRO A 102 -8.19 -32.53 7.78
C PRO A 102 -7.95 -32.68 9.30
N ALA A 103 -6.77 -32.30 9.82
CA ALA A 103 -6.47 -32.30 11.24
C ALA A 103 -7.26 -31.22 12.03
N ASN A 104 -7.82 -30.22 11.33
CA ASN A 104 -8.64 -29.16 11.90
C ASN A 104 -10.15 -29.49 11.89
N ILE A 105 -10.53 -30.74 11.65
CA ILE A 105 -11.93 -31.18 11.64
C ILE A 105 -12.23 -31.91 12.95
N ILE A 106 -13.25 -31.45 13.69
CA ILE A 106 -13.83 -32.18 14.81
C ILE A 106 -14.80 -33.19 14.21
N LYS A 107 -14.49 -34.47 14.36
CA LYS A 107 -15.42 -35.57 13.97
C LYS A 107 -16.42 -35.79 15.10
N ASP A 108 -17.68 -35.68 14.79
CA ASP A 108 -18.77 -36.10 15.66
C ASP A 108 -19.22 -37.50 15.23
N ASP A 109 -19.65 -38.34 16.19
CA ASP A 109 -20.01 -39.75 15.95
C ASP A 109 -21.14 -39.90 14.91
N ASN A 110 -21.91 -38.86 14.63
CA ASN A 110 -23.09 -38.87 13.75
C ASN A 110 -22.99 -37.95 12.53
N SER A 111 -21.85 -37.25 12.28
CA SER A 111 -21.72 -36.30 11.19
C SER A 111 -20.34 -36.36 10.50
N ASN A 112 -20.27 -35.75 9.33
CA ASN A 112 -19.00 -35.60 8.61
C ASN A 112 -17.98 -34.68 9.33
N GLY A 113 -18.36 -34.10 10.48
CA GLY A 113 -17.58 -33.20 11.27
C GLY A 113 -17.65 -31.75 10.78
N TYR A 114 -17.17 -30.85 11.63
CA TYR A 114 -17.03 -29.41 11.34
C TYR A 114 -15.61 -28.98 11.59
N GLY A 115 -15.17 -27.93 10.88
CA GLY A 115 -13.88 -27.32 11.15
C GLY A 115 -13.80 -26.71 12.55
N LEU A 116 -12.61 -26.73 13.15
CA LEU A 116 -12.38 -26.04 14.41
C LEU A 116 -12.63 -24.52 14.22
N PRO A 117 -13.28 -23.84 15.18
CA PRO A 117 -13.32 -22.39 15.20
C PRO A 117 -11.91 -21.81 15.14
N MET A 118 -11.72 -20.79 14.30
CA MET A 118 -10.41 -20.20 14.04
C MET A 118 -10.38 -18.72 14.39
N ILE A 119 -9.25 -18.28 14.97
CA ILE A 119 -8.95 -16.87 15.22
C ILE A 119 -7.61 -16.57 14.57
N ALA A 120 -7.59 -15.60 13.66
CA ALA A 120 -6.38 -15.14 13.02
C ALA A 120 -5.83 -13.91 13.75
N ILE A 121 -4.58 -13.97 14.21
CA ILE A 121 -3.91 -12.87 14.93
C ILE A 121 -2.75 -12.38 14.06
N TYR A 122 -2.76 -11.08 13.77
CA TYR A 122 -1.74 -10.42 12.94
C TYR A 122 -0.95 -9.41 13.77
N LEU A 123 0.35 -9.63 13.91
CA LEU A 123 1.29 -8.65 14.48
C LEU A 123 1.99 -7.92 13.34
N LEU A 124 1.57 -6.69 13.08
CA LEU A 124 2.04 -5.92 11.92
C LEU A 124 3.10 -4.90 12.33
N GLY A 125 4.24 -4.94 11.66
CA GLY A 125 5.31 -3.95 11.80
C GLY A 125 5.02 -2.63 11.07
N HIS A 126 3.85 -2.49 10.46
CA HIS A 126 3.39 -1.31 9.73
C HIS A 126 1.97 -0.91 10.15
N ARG A 127 1.53 0.26 9.70
CA ARG A 127 0.16 0.76 9.94
C ARG A 127 -0.78 0.29 8.85
N VAL A 128 -2.05 0.07 9.20
CA VAL A 128 -3.11 -0.30 8.26
C VAL A 128 -3.89 0.95 7.88
N GLY A 129 -3.65 1.43 6.68
CA GLY A 129 -4.34 2.62 6.15
C GLY A 129 -4.27 3.81 7.10
N ASN A 130 -5.41 4.43 7.37
CA ASN A 130 -5.56 5.58 8.27
C ASN A 130 -6.13 5.19 9.65
N ILE A 131 -5.99 3.94 10.07
CA ILE A 131 -6.52 3.46 11.34
C ILE A 131 -5.51 3.77 12.45
N ASP A 132 -5.92 4.56 13.44
CA ASP A 132 -5.05 4.98 14.55
C ASP A 132 -5.16 4.11 15.81
N GLU A 133 -5.95 3.03 15.76
CA GLU A 133 -6.09 2.10 16.87
C GLU A 133 -4.94 1.08 16.89
N PRO A 134 -4.24 0.89 18.02
CA PRO A 134 -3.12 -0.05 18.11
C PRO A 134 -3.56 -1.51 17.99
N VAL A 135 -4.79 -1.84 18.38
CA VAL A 135 -5.35 -3.19 18.29
C VAL A 135 -6.78 -3.14 17.76
N LEU A 136 -7.02 -3.86 16.68
CA LEU A 136 -8.33 -4.00 16.06
C LEU A 136 -8.87 -5.41 16.28
N TYR A 137 -10.13 -5.51 16.62
CA TYR A 137 -10.90 -6.75 16.66
C TYR A 137 -11.88 -6.74 15.50
N VAL A 138 -11.77 -7.74 14.63
CA VAL A 138 -12.66 -7.95 13.49
C VAL A 138 -13.45 -9.21 13.78
N ASN A 139 -14.70 -9.04 14.17
CA ASN A 139 -15.57 -10.14 14.57
C ASN A 139 -16.67 -10.31 13.52
N HIS A 140 -17.04 -11.55 13.25
CA HIS A 140 -18.26 -11.85 12.50
C HIS A 140 -19.48 -11.80 13.41
N GLY A 141 -20.66 -11.65 12.81
CA GLY A 141 -21.94 -11.63 13.53
C GLY A 141 -23.03 -12.29 12.71
N TYR A 142 -24.07 -12.78 13.40
CA TYR A 142 -25.21 -13.41 12.78
C TYR A 142 -26.36 -12.40 12.62
N HIS A 143 -26.84 -12.22 11.40
CA HIS A 143 -27.94 -11.30 11.11
C HIS A 143 -28.99 -11.99 10.24
N ASN A 144 -30.25 -11.65 10.49
CA ASN A 144 -31.34 -12.11 9.65
C ASN A 144 -31.43 -11.28 8.35
N TYR A 145 -32.40 -11.62 7.51
CA TYR A 145 -32.63 -10.92 6.23
C TYR A 145 -32.84 -9.41 6.39
N ASP A 146 -33.43 -8.95 7.49
CA ASP A 146 -33.69 -7.55 7.77
C ASP A 146 -32.51 -6.82 8.45
N GLY A 147 -31.37 -7.51 8.61
CA GLY A 147 -30.18 -6.96 9.25
C GLY A 147 -30.22 -6.95 10.78
N GLN A 148 -31.21 -7.61 11.40
CA GLN A 148 -31.31 -7.75 12.84
C GLN A 148 -30.42 -8.86 13.36
N GLU A 149 -29.83 -8.68 14.53
CA GLU A 149 -28.98 -9.67 15.17
C GLU A 149 -29.78 -10.95 15.55
N VAL A 150 -29.20 -12.10 15.19
CA VAL A 150 -29.74 -13.43 15.55
C VAL A 150 -29.02 -13.92 16.78
N THR A 151 -29.75 -14.16 17.85
CA THR A 151 -29.19 -14.61 19.15
C THR A 151 -29.57 -16.04 19.51
N LYS A 152 -30.59 -16.63 18.83
CA LYS A 152 -31.09 -17.99 19.11
C LYS A 152 -30.47 -19.00 18.14
N GLY A 153 -29.89 -20.07 18.70
CA GLY A 153 -29.28 -21.14 17.91
C GLY A 153 -27.86 -20.81 17.39
N VAL A 154 -27.28 -19.72 17.85
CA VAL A 154 -25.91 -19.28 17.51
C VAL A 154 -25.01 -19.29 18.76
N PRO A 155 -23.69 -19.50 18.63
CA PRO A 155 -22.98 -19.85 17.40
C PRO A 155 -23.31 -21.26 16.90
N ASP A 156 -23.39 -21.43 15.57
CA ASP A 156 -23.64 -22.72 14.93
C ASP A 156 -22.33 -23.33 14.43
N PRO A 157 -22.04 -24.63 14.71
CA PRO A 157 -20.76 -25.25 14.35
C PRO A 157 -20.44 -25.22 12.85
N PHE A 158 -21.42 -25.32 11.98
CA PHE A 158 -21.23 -25.26 10.53
C PHE A 158 -20.79 -23.86 10.11
N VAL A 159 -21.48 -22.82 10.60
CA VAL A 159 -21.15 -21.43 10.26
C VAL A 159 -19.78 -21.06 10.83
N GLU A 160 -19.49 -21.41 12.09
CA GLU A 160 -18.18 -21.17 12.72
C GLU A 160 -17.03 -21.85 11.96
N SER A 161 -17.30 -22.98 11.30
CA SER A 161 -16.28 -23.66 10.47
C SER A 161 -15.95 -22.95 9.16
N LEU A 162 -16.79 -22.01 8.72
CA LEU A 162 -16.64 -21.29 7.44
C LEU A 162 -16.04 -19.90 7.59
N VAL A 163 -15.99 -19.36 8.80
CA VAL A 163 -15.56 -18.01 9.11
C VAL A 163 -14.48 -17.99 10.19
N HIS A 164 -13.82 -16.86 10.37
CA HIS A 164 -12.89 -16.64 11.47
C HIS A 164 -12.95 -15.20 11.96
N ASP A 165 -12.64 -15.02 13.22
CA ASP A 165 -12.39 -13.71 13.79
C ASP A 165 -10.93 -13.29 13.56
N GLY A 166 -10.69 -11.97 13.50
CA GLY A 166 -9.38 -11.39 13.32
C GLY A 166 -8.98 -10.47 14.46
N ILE A 167 -7.71 -10.55 14.86
CA ILE A 167 -7.10 -9.58 15.78
C ILE A 167 -5.88 -8.99 15.08
N ILE A 168 -5.87 -7.67 14.87
CA ILE A 168 -4.80 -6.97 14.19
C ILE A 168 -4.10 -6.07 15.19
N VAL A 169 -2.81 -6.29 15.41
CA VAL A 169 -1.96 -5.48 16.28
C VAL A 169 -1.02 -4.65 15.42
N GLN A 170 -1.12 -3.33 15.50
CA GLN A 170 -0.24 -2.38 14.81
C GLN A 170 0.91 -2.01 15.76
N ILE A 171 2.05 -2.69 15.65
CA ILE A 171 3.22 -2.49 16.53
C ILE A 171 3.68 -1.02 16.56
N PRO A 172 3.70 -0.26 15.44
CA PRO A 172 4.10 1.16 15.47
C PRO A 172 3.21 2.07 16.31
N LEU A 173 2.02 1.61 16.71
CA LEU A 173 1.09 2.36 17.55
C LEU A 173 1.10 1.90 19.03
N LEU A 174 1.92 0.90 19.37
CA LEU A 174 2.08 0.40 20.73
C LEU A 174 3.05 1.28 21.54
N HIS A 175 2.63 2.47 21.91
CA HIS A 175 3.48 3.34 22.74
C HIS A 175 2.69 4.07 23.82
N GLY A 176 3.31 4.23 24.98
CA GLY A 176 2.99 5.22 26.02
C GLY A 176 1.73 4.99 26.84
N ARG A 177 0.97 3.89 26.70
CA ARG A 177 -0.29 3.69 27.43
C ARG A 177 -0.39 2.31 28.07
N ILE A 178 0.22 2.12 29.21
CA ILE A 178 0.02 0.88 30.02
C ILE A 178 -1.17 1.09 30.95
N ASN A 179 -2.38 1.02 30.41
CA ASN A 179 -3.61 1.24 31.16
C ASN A 179 -4.49 -0.02 31.34
N ASN A 180 -4.16 -1.11 30.67
CA ASN A 180 -4.88 -2.38 30.78
C ASN A 180 -3.94 -3.57 30.56
N ARG A 181 -4.46 -4.80 30.81
CA ARG A 181 -3.67 -6.03 30.70
C ARG A 181 -3.12 -6.27 29.30
N LEU A 182 -3.91 -6.01 28.25
CA LEU A 182 -3.51 -6.20 26.86
C LEU A 182 -2.33 -5.30 26.51
N VAL A 183 -2.46 -4.00 26.76
CA VAL A 183 -1.39 -3.02 26.46
C VAL A 183 -0.14 -3.32 27.28
N LYS A 184 -0.31 -3.76 28.55
CA LYS A 184 0.79 -4.18 29.40
C LYS A 184 1.58 -5.35 28.79
N VAL A 185 0.90 -6.38 28.32
CA VAL A 185 1.54 -7.54 27.69
C VAL A 185 2.16 -7.16 26.34
N LEU A 186 1.47 -6.36 25.53
CA LEU A 186 1.98 -5.94 24.23
C LEU A 186 3.12 -4.90 24.31
N SER A 187 3.34 -4.26 25.45
CA SER A 187 4.41 -3.26 25.62
C SER A 187 5.82 -3.81 25.40
N VAL A 188 6.01 -5.13 25.48
CA VAL A 188 7.29 -5.78 25.15
C VAL A 188 7.62 -5.69 23.65
N PHE A 189 6.64 -5.37 22.80
CA PHE A 189 6.83 -5.13 21.36
C PHE A 189 6.99 -3.65 21.02
N ASP A 190 6.92 -2.75 22.01
CA ASP A 190 7.02 -1.31 21.77
C ASP A 190 8.43 -0.92 21.29
N GLN A 191 8.50 -0.50 20.03
CA GLN A 191 9.77 -0.16 19.38
C GLN A 191 10.32 1.21 19.77
N THR A 192 9.60 2.01 20.56
CA THR A 192 10.14 3.24 21.15
C THR A 192 11.19 2.95 22.22
N ASN A 193 11.15 1.73 22.78
CA ASN A 193 12.14 1.22 23.74
C ASN A 193 13.43 0.68 23.10
N LYS A 194 13.56 0.75 21.78
CA LYS A 194 14.70 0.22 21.04
C LYS A 194 15.99 0.94 21.45
N ASP A 195 17.05 0.16 21.67
CA ASP A 195 18.36 0.72 21.95
C ASP A 195 18.89 1.48 20.73
N SER A 196 19.36 2.72 20.93
CA SER A 196 19.88 3.58 19.87
C SER A 196 21.14 3.04 19.19
N PHE A 197 21.90 2.19 19.89
CA PHE A 197 23.15 1.61 19.38
C PHE A 197 23.00 0.17 18.89
N ASN A 198 21.96 -0.53 19.35
CA ASN A 198 21.72 -1.93 18.97
C ASN A 198 20.22 -2.19 18.78
N ARG A 199 19.77 -2.21 17.56
CA ARG A 199 18.34 -2.42 17.21
C ARG A 199 17.79 -3.80 17.61
N GLN A 200 18.67 -4.77 17.88
CA GLN A 200 18.30 -6.11 18.34
C GLN A 200 17.89 -6.12 19.82
N MET A 201 18.08 -5.00 20.53
CA MET A 201 17.83 -4.87 21.96
C MET A 201 16.77 -3.82 22.26
N LEU A 202 15.96 -4.10 23.27
CA LEU A 202 15.05 -3.13 23.89
C LEU A 202 15.54 -2.79 25.31
N LYS A 203 15.40 -1.52 25.70
CA LYS A 203 15.62 -1.03 27.07
C LYS A 203 14.27 -0.90 27.76
N ILE A 204 13.98 -1.81 28.67
CA ILE A 204 12.69 -1.87 29.36
C ILE A 204 12.90 -1.59 30.83
N ASP A 205 12.08 -0.67 31.37
CA ASP A 205 12.01 -0.45 32.80
C ASP A 205 11.07 -1.48 33.45
N GLU A 206 11.66 -2.47 34.14
CA GLU A 206 10.88 -3.54 34.75
C GLU A 206 9.99 -3.06 35.94
N ASP A 207 10.30 -1.90 36.54
CA ASP A 207 9.50 -1.35 37.62
C ASP A 207 8.08 -0.97 37.17
N VAL A 208 7.89 -0.67 35.87
CA VAL A 208 6.58 -0.39 35.26
C VAL A 208 5.62 -1.57 35.40
N TYR A 209 6.15 -2.79 35.44
CA TYR A 209 5.33 -4.01 35.54
C TYR A 209 5.02 -4.39 37.01
N GLY A 210 5.67 -3.77 37.97
CA GLY A 210 5.44 -3.98 39.39
C GLY A 210 5.62 -5.44 39.82
N GLY A 211 4.63 -5.97 40.57
CA GLY A 211 4.63 -7.36 41.05
C GLY A 211 4.09 -8.40 40.06
N ASP A 212 3.87 -8.04 38.78
CA ASP A 212 3.28 -8.92 37.78
C ASP A 212 4.23 -10.09 37.43
N ILE A 213 3.89 -11.28 37.94
CA ILE A 213 4.74 -12.48 37.81
C ILE A 213 4.83 -12.92 36.33
N GLU A 214 3.75 -12.78 35.58
CA GLU A 214 3.72 -13.18 34.16
C GLU A 214 4.60 -12.25 33.32
N MET A 215 4.53 -10.94 33.58
CA MET A 215 5.40 -9.99 32.88
C MET A 215 6.88 -10.21 33.25
N LYS A 216 7.18 -10.48 34.51
CA LYS A 216 8.56 -10.84 34.91
C LYS A 216 9.06 -12.09 34.20
N HIS A 217 8.20 -13.09 34.01
CA HIS A 217 8.56 -14.30 33.27
C HIS A 217 8.84 -14.00 31.80
N ILE A 218 8.00 -13.18 31.13
CA ILE A 218 8.21 -12.72 29.76
C ILE A 218 9.54 -11.97 29.64
N LEU A 219 9.81 -11.01 30.53
CA LEU A 219 11.05 -10.24 30.52
C LEU A 219 12.28 -11.10 30.76
N HIS A 220 12.20 -12.05 31.71
CA HIS A 220 13.28 -13.02 31.96
C HIS A 220 13.56 -13.88 30.72
N ARG A 221 12.51 -14.32 30.02
CA ARG A 221 12.65 -15.10 28.77
C ARG A 221 13.35 -14.28 27.69
N LEU A 222 12.96 -13.01 27.51
CA LEU A 222 13.60 -12.09 26.56
C LEU A 222 15.05 -11.75 26.96
N PHE A 223 15.34 -11.62 28.26
CA PHE A 223 16.69 -11.43 28.76
C PHE A 223 17.59 -12.65 28.46
N THR A 224 17.07 -13.85 28.69
CA THR A 224 17.76 -15.09 28.34
C THR A 224 18.05 -15.18 26.84
N ALA A 225 17.08 -14.79 26.00
CA ALA A 225 17.28 -14.71 24.55
C ALA A 225 18.40 -13.75 24.16
N ALA A 226 18.53 -12.61 24.84
CA ALA A 226 19.61 -11.65 24.62
C ALA A 226 21.00 -12.23 24.93
N CYS A 227 21.08 -13.17 25.86
CA CYS A 227 22.33 -13.85 26.25
C CYS A 227 22.68 -15.04 25.34
N ASP A 228 21.72 -15.58 24.58
CA ASP A 228 21.90 -16.75 23.72
C ASP A 228 22.71 -16.40 22.46
N ALA A 229 23.82 -17.11 22.24
CA ALA A 229 24.71 -16.85 21.12
C ALA A 229 24.08 -17.22 19.76
N LYS A 230 23.26 -18.28 19.73
CA LYS A 230 22.59 -18.72 18.50
C LYS A 230 21.49 -17.71 18.11
N LEU A 231 20.66 -17.31 19.06
CA LEU A 231 19.62 -16.30 18.78
C LEU A 231 20.22 -14.97 18.33
N ARG A 232 21.37 -14.55 18.88
CA ARG A 232 22.08 -13.36 18.38
C ARG A 232 22.57 -13.52 16.95
N GLN A 233 23.07 -14.70 16.59
CA GLN A 233 23.47 -15.00 15.21
C GLN A 233 22.25 -14.98 14.28
N ASP A 234 21.14 -15.58 14.68
CA ASP A 234 19.90 -15.61 13.91
C ASP A 234 19.38 -14.18 13.70
N MET A 235 19.37 -13.32 14.74
CA MET A 235 19.01 -11.90 14.61
C MET A 235 19.94 -11.14 13.63
N ASN A 236 21.24 -11.45 13.57
CA ASN A 236 22.13 -10.82 12.58
C ASN A 236 21.74 -11.19 11.15
N VAL A 237 21.40 -12.46 10.90
CA VAL A 237 20.92 -12.91 9.58
C VAL A 237 19.60 -12.21 9.20
N GLU A 238 18.69 -12.08 10.15
CA GLU A 238 17.43 -11.33 9.96
C GLU A 238 17.70 -9.85 9.65
N ASP A 239 18.68 -9.22 10.33
CA ASP A 239 19.07 -7.82 10.08
C ASP A 239 19.60 -7.60 8.66
N GLU A 240 20.43 -8.52 8.15
CA GLU A 240 20.92 -8.45 6.78
C GLU A 240 19.76 -8.52 5.78
N PHE A 241 18.81 -9.40 6.03
CA PHE A 241 17.65 -9.57 5.19
C PHE A 241 16.72 -8.34 5.24
N PHE A 242 16.41 -7.82 6.43
CA PHE A 242 15.58 -6.61 6.58
C PHE A 242 16.24 -5.40 5.94
N SER A 243 17.56 -5.25 6.08
CA SER A 243 18.30 -4.16 5.44
C SER A 243 18.21 -4.24 3.90
N ALA A 244 18.28 -5.44 3.34
CA ALA A 244 18.11 -5.64 1.91
C ALA A 244 16.69 -5.28 1.42
N ILE A 245 15.66 -5.62 2.21
CA ILE A 245 14.26 -5.27 1.91
C ILE A 245 14.03 -3.77 2.03
N GLU A 246 14.46 -3.14 3.14
CA GLU A 246 14.35 -1.70 3.36
C GLU A 246 14.99 -0.90 2.22
N ASN A 247 16.17 -1.34 1.76
CA ASN A 247 16.85 -0.73 0.62
C ASN A 247 16.05 -0.88 -0.68
N ARG A 248 15.45 -2.06 -0.90
CA ARG A 248 14.59 -2.31 -2.07
C ARG A 248 13.33 -1.46 -2.04
N ASP A 249 12.66 -1.38 -0.90
CA ASP A 249 11.44 -0.61 -0.73
C ASP A 249 11.71 0.90 -0.87
N ALA A 250 12.82 1.38 -0.33
CA ALA A 250 13.27 2.75 -0.54
C ALA A 250 13.55 3.04 -2.04
N ALA A 251 14.16 2.09 -2.75
CA ALA A 251 14.39 2.21 -4.20
C ALA A 251 13.08 2.21 -4.99
N ILE A 252 12.10 1.37 -4.63
CA ILE A 252 10.77 1.34 -5.23
C ILE A 252 10.07 2.68 -5.00
N LYS A 253 10.01 3.17 -3.77
CA LYS A 253 9.38 4.44 -3.42
C LYS A 253 9.99 5.64 -4.16
N ASN A 254 11.31 5.64 -4.30
CA ASN A 254 12.00 6.68 -5.09
C ASN A 254 11.67 6.57 -6.58
N ARG A 255 11.54 5.36 -7.12
CA ARG A 255 11.13 5.14 -8.50
C ARG A 255 9.69 5.60 -8.74
N ASP A 256 8.77 5.26 -7.85
CA ASP A 256 7.36 5.66 -7.96
C ASP A 256 7.20 7.18 -7.90
N LYS A 257 7.97 7.85 -7.04
CA LYS A 257 8.03 9.32 -7.01
C LYS A 257 8.51 9.90 -8.35
N ARG A 258 9.57 9.31 -8.94
CA ARG A 258 10.07 9.75 -10.25
C ARG A 258 9.05 9.51 -11.37
N ILE A 259 8.31 8.40 -11.33
CA ILE A 259 7.23 8.12 -12.29
C ILE A 259 6.14 9.19 -12.17
N ALA A 260 5.68 9.51 -10.96
CA ALA A 260 4.67 10.55 -10.74
C ALA A 260 5.14 11.94 -11.24
N GLU A 261 6.41 12.28 -11.02
CA GLU A 261 7.01 13.52 -11.53
C GLU A 261 7.06 13.52 -13.08
N GLN A 262 7.41 12.41 -13.70
CA GLN A 262 7.42 12.25 -15.17
C GLN A 262 6.01 12.31 -15.76
N ASP A 263 5.03 11.70 -15.14
CA ASP A 263 3.63 11.75 -15.59
C ASP A 263 3.11 13.20 -15.55
N ALA A 264 3.38 13.94 -14.49
CA ALA A 264 3.03 15.36 -14.40
C ALA A 264 3.71 16.19 -15.51
N GLN A 265 4.98 15.92 -15.82
CA GLN A 265 5.70 16.58 -16.91
C GLN A 265 5.12 16.23 -18.29
N ILE A 266 4.72 14.98 -18.51
CA ILE A 266 4.06 14.54 -19.75
C ILE A 266 2.73 15.28 -19.93
N GLU A 267 1.92 15.42 -18.90
CA GLU A 267 0.66 16.17 -18.99
C GLU A 267 0.89 17.67 -19.27
N GLN A 268 1.89 18.26 -18.66
CA GLN A 268 2.31 19.65 -18.99
C GLN A 268 2.74 19.81 -20.46
N ASN A 269 3.55 18.88 -20.94
CA ASN A 269 4.01 18.89 -22.34
C ASN A 269 2.86 18.68 -23.34
N LYS A 270 1.88 17.83 -23.00
CA LYS A 270 0.67 17.64 -23.84
C LYS A 270 -0.14 18.94 -23.93
N ALA A 271 -0.39 19.59 -22.80
CA ALA A 271 -1.10 20.88 -22.77
C ALA A 271 -0.39 21.95 -23.60
N GLN A 272 0.94 22.03 -23.50
CA GLN A 272 1.77 22.96 -24.30
C GLN A 272 1.68 22.62 -25.79
N LEU A 273 1.66 21.36 -26.15
CA LEU A 273 1.58 20.91 -27.54
C LEU A 273 0.22 21.27 -28.15
N GLU A 274 -0.87 21.11 -27.42
CA GLU A 274 -2.20 21.57 -27.83
C GLU A 274 -2.27 23.08 -28.03
N GLN A 275 -1.69 23.84 -27.11
CA GLN A 275 -1.59 25.29 -27.24
C GLN A 275 -0.83 25.72 -28.49
N ASN A 276 0.30 25.06 -28.76
CA ASN A 276 1.09 25.31 -29.96
C ASN A 276 0.36 24.96 -31.24
N LYS A 277 -0.40 23.85 -31.26
CA LYS A 277 -1.25 23.50 -32.42
C LYS A 277 -2.31 24.55 -32.69
N ALA A 278 -3.03 25.00 -31.66
CA ALA A 278 -4.02 26.05 -31.82
C ALA A 278 -3.42 27.37 -32.36
N GLN A 279 -2.21 27.73 -31.90
CA GLN A 279 -1.51 28.90 -32.44
C GLN A 279 -1.06 28.73 -33.89
N LEU A 280 -0.67 27.53 -34.30
CA LEU A 280 -0.34 27.23 -35.69
C LEU A 280 -1.57 27.35 -36.59
N GLU A 281 -2.68 26.74 -36.21
CA GLU A 281 -3.94 26.84 -36.95
C GLU A 281 -4.39 28.30 -37.10
N GLN A 282 -4.23 29.14 -36.06
CA GLN A 282 -4.56 30.56 -36.12
C GLN A 282 -3.63 31.32 -37.09
N LYS A 283 -2.34 31.01 -37.11
CA LYS A 283 -1.38 31.59 -38.05
C LYS A 283 -1.65 31.17 -39.50
N ASP A 284 -1.97 29.91 -39.72
CA ASP A 284 -2.33 29.38 -41.04
C ASP A 284 -3.60 30.06 -41.59
N ALA A 285 -4.62 30.25 -40.74
CA ALA A 285 -5.80 31.00 -41.12
C ALA A 285 -5.47 32.46 -41.49
N GLN A 286 -4.59 33.14 -40.74
CA GLN A 286 -4.14 34.49 -41.03
C GLN A 286 -3.32 34.58 -42.35
N LEU A 287 -2.48 33.59 -42.61
CA LEU A 287 -1.75 33.47 -43.86
C LEU A 287 -2.71 33.27 -45.07
N GLY A 288 -3.71 32.40 -44.90
CA GLY A 288 -4.76 32.21 -45.94
C GLY A 288 -5.52 33.52 -46.23
N GLN A 289 -5.88 34.29 -45.18
CA GLN A 289 -6.54 35.61 -45.40
C GLN A 289 -5.65 36.61 -46.13
N LYS A 290 -4.34 36.64 -45.78
CA LYS A 290 -3.39 37.54 -46.45
C LYS A 290 -3.16 37.13 -47.90
N ALA A 291 -3.10 35.84 -48.18
CA ALA A 291 -2.96 35.35 -49.56
C ALA A 291 -4.21 35.73 -50.42
N ALA A 292 -5.41 35.56 -49.91
CA ALA A 292 -6.63 36.00 -50.57
C ALA A 292 -6.66 37.55 -50.82
N GLN A 293 -6.20 38.33 -49.84
CA GLN A 293 -6.08 39.78 -50.02
C GLN A 293 -5.06 40.19 -51.07
N LEU A 294 -3.95 39.49 -51.17
CA LEU A 294 -2.94 39.73 -52.24
C LEU A 294 -3.51 39.39 -53.60
N GLU A 295 -4.15 38.25 -53.74
CA GLU A 295 -4.79 37.85 -54.99
C GLU A 295 -5.86 38.85 -55.46
N GLN A 296 -6.65 39.38 -54.50
CA GLN A 296 -7.62 40.41 -54.79
C GLN A 296 -7.01 41.75 -55.25
N LYS A 297 -5.85 42.13 -54.62
CA LYS A 297 -5.14 43.30 -55.04
C LYS A 297 -4.48 43.14 -56.38
N ASP A 298 -3.90 41.97 -56.69
CA ASP A 298 -3.32 41.68 -57.99
C ASP A 298 -4.35 41.71 -59.08
N ALA A 299 -5.56 41.13 -58.84
CA ALA A 299 -6.67 41.27 -59.79
C ALA A 299 -7.14 42.72 -60.02
N GLN A 300 -7.16 43.54 -58.96
CA GLN A 300 -7.46 44.96 -59.09
C GLN A 300 -6.39 45.74 -59.87
N LEU A 301 -5.09 45.42 -59.65
CA LEU A 301 -3.99 46.00 -60.43
C LEU A 301 -4.12 45.66 -61.88
N GLU A 302 -4.34 44.38 -62.23
CA GLU A 302 -4.50 43.93 -63.59
C GLU A 302 -5.70 44.63 -64.31
N GLN A 303 -6.81 44.81 -63.59
CA GLN A 303 -7.95 45.59 -64.11
C GLN A 303 -7.58 47.06 -64.39
N LYS A 304 -6.87 47.68 -63.46
CA LYS A 304 -6.41 49.10 -63.63
C LYS A 304 -5.44 49.20 -64.79
N ASP A 305 -4.53 48.26 -64.94
CA ASP A 305 -3.57 48.28 -66.03
C ASP A 305 -4.29 48.09 -67.40
N LYS A 306 -5.26 47.16 -67.45
CA LYS A 306 -6.10 47.01 -68.69
C LYS A 306 -6.92 48.27 -68.99
N ALA A 307 -7.44 48.95 -67.97
CA ALA A 307 -8.18 50.21 -68.15
C ALA A 307 -7.22 51.36 -68.64
N LEU A 308 -6.02 51.45 -68.06
CA LEU A 308 -4.99 52.42 -68.47
C LEU A 308 -4.59 52.20 -69.92
N VAL A 309 -4.31 50.96 -70.31
CA VAL A 309 -3.96 50.60 -71.69
C VAL A 309 -5.13 50.91 -72.64
N ALA A 310 -6.37 50.59 -72.28
CA ALA A 310 -7.54 50.91 -73.10
C ALA A 310 -7.75 52.42 -73.22
N SER A 311 -7.52 53.20 -72.15
CA SER A 311 -7.56 54.67 -72.18
C SER A 311 -6.46 55.29 -73.06
N ALA A 312 -5.24 54.78 -72.95
CA ALA A 312 -4.14 55.20 -73.80
C ALA A 312 -4.43 54.91 -75.29
N LYS A 313 -5.01 53.79 -75.57
CA LYS A 313 -5.41 53.39 -76.91
C LYS A 313 -6.48 54.33 -77.49
N ALA A 314 -7.50 54.69 -76.69
CA ALA A 314 -8.56 55.60 -77.10
C ALA A 314 -8.02 57.04 -77.36
N MET A 315 -7.09 57.52 -76.48
CA MET A 315 -6.41 58.84 -76.65
C MET A 315 -5.54 58.87 -77.91
N LYS A 316 -4.86 57.76 -78.25
CA LYS A 316 -4.07 57.61 -79.47
C LYS A 316 -4.96 57.68 -80.71
N VAL A 317 -6.11 57.02 -80.74
CA VAL A 317 -7.10 57.05 -81.79
C VAL A 317 -7.74 58.47 -81.91
N ALA A 318 -7.89 59.20 -80.85
CA ALA A 318 -8.37 60.58 -80.83
C ALA A 318 -7.35 61.62 -81.30
N GLY A 319 -6.12 61.20 -81.65
CA GLY A 319 -5.12 62.06 -82.26
C GLY A 319 -4.24 62.84 -81.21
N MET A 320 -4.22 62.43 -79.96
CA MET A 320 -3.32 62.99 -78.95
C MET A 320 -1.85 62.59 -79.21
N SER A 321 -0.89 63.46 -78.88
CA SER A 321 0.52 63.13 -79.02
C SER A 321 0.98 62.09 -77.98
N ILE A 322 1.90 61.25 -78.32
CA ILE A 322 2.39 60.13 -77.49
C ILE A 322 2.92 60.61 -76.18
N GLU A 323 3.61 61.78 -76.16
CA GLU A 323 4.17 62.41 -74.96
C GLU A 323 3.01 62.81 -73.99
N HIS A 324 1.87 63.35 -74.55
CA HIS A 324 0.76 63.74 -73.74
C HIS A 324 0.05 62.54 -73.14
N ILE A 325 -0.10 61.44 -73.90
CA ILE A 325 -0.67 60.19 -73.44
C ILE A 325 0.18 59.56 -72.33
N SER A 326 1.50 59.58 -72.49
CA SER A 326 2.46 59.10 -71.43
C SER A 326 2.34 59.93 -70.17
N ALA A 327 2.23 61.24 -70.29
CA ALA A 327 2.10 62.17 -69.15
C ALA A 327 0.77 61.95 -68.35
N ILE A 328 -0.33 61.59 -69.04
CA ILE A 328 -1.62 61.37 -68.40
C ILE A 328 -1.74 59.94 -67.83
N THR A 329 -1.26 58.93 -68.54
CA THR A 329 -1.44 57.53 -68.18
C THR A 329 -0.28 56.95 -67.34
N GLY A 330 0.91 57.58 -67.39
CA GLY A 330 2.13 57.10 -66.78
C GLY A 330 2.74 55.91 -67.52
N LEU A 331 2.17 55.50 -68.68
CA LEU A 331 2.73 54.41 -69.46
C LEU A 331 4.00 54.86 -70.22
N PRO A 332 5.00 53.99 -70.34
CA PRO A 332 6.22 54.23 -71.10
C PRO A 332 5.87 54.58 -72.59
N ILE A 333 6.62 55.50 -73.14
CA ILE A 333 6.42 55.92 -74.53
C ILE A 333 6.47 54.73 -75.52
N GLY A 334 7.42 53.80 -75.33
CA GLY A 334 7.54 52.60 -76.16
C GLY A 334 6.33 51.67 -76.10
N ASP A 335 5.63 51.58 -74.91
CA ASP A 335 4.44 50.76 -74.77
C ASP A 335 3.23 51.44 -75.47
N ILE A 336 3.17 52.77 -75.46
CA ILE A 336 2.14 53.54 -76.16
C ILE A 336 2.35 53.47 -77.70
N GLU A 337 3.58 53.45 -78.16
CA GLU A 337 3.89 53.27 -79.59
C GLU A 337 3.44 51.90 -80.11
N ALA A 338 3.55 50.85 -79.26
CA ALA A 338 3.14 49.48 -79.62
C ALA A 338 1.62 49.26 -79.58
N LEU A 339 0.81 50.18 -79.01
CA LEU A 339 -0.65 50.12 -78.96
C LEU A 339 -1.29 50.55 -80.29
#